data_83ff2976e3ba56b9e687629c14faf4df
#
_entry.id   83ff2976e3ba56b9e687629c14faf4df
#
_cell.length_a   1.000
_cell.length_b   1.000
_cell.length_c   1.000
_cell.angle_alpha   90.00
_cell.angle_beta   90.00
_cell.angle_gamma   90.00
#
_symmetry.space_group_name_H-M   'P 1'
#
loop_
_entity.id
_entity.type
_entity.pdbx_description
1 polymer ?
#
loop_
_entity_poly.entity_id
_entity_poly.type
_entity_poly.pdbx_seq_one_letter_code
_entity_poly.pdbx_strand_id
1 'polypeptide(L)'
;MSDAAQSNIEPCISKTSSEEINEARQIIDHVWKDLKINLTENRLQLPKKIFWLNGTPGAGKGTHTGFILKSLALWNTPIVTSSLFESPEAKLLMNSGQLVEDRETINLLLQQLIDPQFRKGALVDGFPRSRVQVEFLKLFYQRLLDLHHTHQGSPEESNYPHPEFSIIVLSVSEEESVRRQLHRGRKILEINTEVKKSGQGTLQKARDTDLCKEKAHHRYQTFELITYGPLKTLSEVFPYHFIDAHSSKKDVQDNIGKSLNIKL
;
A
#
# COMPACT_ATOMS: atom_id res chain seq x y z
N MET A 1 -25.51 22.15 33.77
CA MET A 1 -24.08 22.09 34.09
C MET A 1 -23.71 20.61 34.09
N SER A 2 -23.19 20.08 33.01
CA SER A 2 -22.51 18.80 32.98
C SER A 2 -21.52 18.89 31.81
N ASP A 3 -20.25 19.11 32.16
CA ASP A 3 -19.14 19.10 31.25
C ASP A 3 -18.95 17.66 30.68
N ALA A 4 -19.18 17.53 29.40
CA ALA A 4 -18.78 16.34 28.66
C ALA A 4 -17.28 16.50 28.35
N ALA A 5 -16.45 15.77 29.10
CA ALA A 5 -15.03 15.66 28.86
C ALA A 5 -14.80 15.05 27.48
N GLN A 6 -14.40 15.89 26.52
CA GLN A 6 -13.78 15.46 25.27
C GLN A 6 -12.40 14.92 25.62
N SER A 7 -12.27 13.60 25.68
CA SER A 7 -10.97 12.93 25.74
C SER A 7 -10.30 13.07 24.36
N ASN A 8 -9.49 14.11 24.21
CA ASN A 8 -8.49 14.20 23.13
C ASN A 8 -7.45 13.11 23.36
N ILE A 9 -7.66 11.95 22.75
CA ILE A 9 -6.58 10.97 22.55
C ILE A 9 -5.78 11.48 21.36
N GLU A 10 -4.79 12.33 21.63
CA GLU A 10 -3.72 12.56 20.66
C GLU A 10 -3.04 11.22 20.40
N PRO A 11 -2.97 10.74 19.15
CA PRO A 11 -2.21 9.54 18.84
C PRO A 11 -0.75 9.83 19.19
N CYS A 12 -0.22 9.08 20.14
CA CYS A 12 1.18 9.12 20.51
C CYS A 12 2.02 8.76 19.28
N ILE A 13 2.47 9.76 18.52
CA ILE A 13 3.46 9.58 17.44
C ILE A 13 4.78 9.30 18.14
N SER A 14 4.97 8.06 18.60
CA SER A 14 6.24 7.63 19.15
C SER A 14 7.28 7.69 18.02
N LYS A 15 8.41 8.37 18.26
CA LYS A 15 9.54 8.37 17.33
C LYS A 15 9.91 6.93 17.00
N THR A 16 10.23 6.67 15.72
CA THR A 16 10.74 5.37 15.27
C THR A 16 11.93 4.95 16.14
N SER A 17 11.90 3.74 16.66
CA SER A 17 12.98 3.24 17.49
C SER A 17 14.24 2.99 16.65
N SER A 18 15.42 3.06 17.29
CA SER A 18 16.68 2.70 16.62
C SER A 18 16.70 1.25 16.14
N GLU A 19 15.94 0.37 16.80
CA GLU A 19 15.80 -1.04 16.43
C GLU A 19 15.05 -1.19 15.10
N GLU A 20 13.92 -0.50 14.92
CA GLU A 20 13.13 -0.53 13.68
C GLU A 20 13.93 0.02 12.49
N ILE A 21 14.73 1.07 12.70
CA ILE A 21 15.63 1.62 11.66
C ILE A 21 16.72 0.62 11.29
N ASN A 22 17.33 -0.04 12.29
CA ASN A 22 18.37 -1.04 12.06
C ASN A 22 17.81 -2.27 11.34
N GLU A 23 16.63 -2.73 11.72
CA GLU A 23 15.95 -3.82 11.04
C GLU A 23 15.68 -3.47 9.56
N ALA A 24 15.15 -2.28 9.28
CA ALA A 24 14.93 -1.81 7.91
C ALA A 24 16.23 -1.78 7.09
N ARG A 25 17.36 -1.35 7.71
CA ARG A 25 18.68 -1.37 7.06
C ARG A 25 19.16 -2.78 6.74
N GLN A 26 19.04 -3.70 7.69
CA GLN A 26 19.42 -5.10 7.46
C GLN A 26 18.60 -5.74 6.34
N ILE A 27 17.30 -5.46 6.31
CA ILE A 27 16.42 -5.96 5.27
C ILE A 27 16.84 -5.41 3.89
N ILE A 28 17.01 -4.09 3.75
CA ILE A 28 17.36 -3.50 2.46
C ILE A 28 18.72 -3.99 1.96
N ASP A 29 19.73 -4.09 2.82
CA ASP A 29 21.05 -4.53 2.42
C ASP A 29 21.04 -5.99 1.96
N HIS A 30 20.28 -6.86 2.63
CA HIS A 30 20.13 -8.25 2.25
C HIS A 30 19.39 -8.40 0.91
N VAL A 31 18.21 -7.82 0.81
CA VAL A 31 17.38 -7.93 -0.40
C VAL A 31 18.06 -7.27 -1.61
N TRP A 32 18.77 -6.15 -1.38
CA TRP A 32 19.54 -5.49 -2.44
C TRP A 32 20.70 -6.34 -2.95
N LYS A 33 21.38 -7.06 -2.06
CA LYS A 33 22.43 -8.02 -2.43
C LYS A 33 21.85 -9.15 -3.27
N ASP A 34 20.73 -9.71 -2.85
CA ASP A 34 20.06 -10.80 -3.57
C ASP A 34 19.58 -10.35 -4.96
N LEU A 35 19.04 -9.14 -5.08
CA LEU A 35 18.68 -8.57 -6.38
C LEU A 35 19.90 -8.44 -7.32
N LYS A 36 21.03 -7.98 -6.82
CA LYS A 36 22.25 -7.83 -7.63
C LYS A 36 22.83 -9.19 -8.08
N ILE A 37 22.72 -10.22 -7.25
CA ILE A 37 23.18 -11.57 -7.58
C ILE A 37 22.29 -12.21 -8.65
N ASN A 38 20.98 -12.02 -8.55
CA ASN A 38 20.00 -12.64 -9.45
C ASN A 38 19.87 -11.93 -10.80
N LEU A 39 20.33 -10.67 -10.89
CA LEU A 39 20.33 -9.89 -12.12
C LEU A 39 21.68 -10.07 -12.85
N THR A 40 21.99 -11.31 -13.31
CA THR A 40 23.13 -11.57 -14.18
C THR A 40 23.03 -10.69 -15.44
N GLU A 41 24.01 -9.78 -15.64
CA GLU A 41 24.22 -8.91 -16.82
C GLU A 41 23.08 -7.96 -17.21
N ASN A 42 21.86 -8.17 -16.77
CA ASN A 42 20.75 -7.22 -16.96
C ASN A 42 20.74 -6.21 -15.81
N ARG A 43 20.99 -4.96 -16.16
CA ARG A 43 21.04 -3.81 -15.27
C ARG A 43 19.76 -3.71 -14.45
N LEU A 44 19.90 -3.52 -13.15
CA LEU A 44 18.79 -3.26 -12.25
C LEU A 44 17.99 -2.05 -12.76
N GLN A 45 16.79 -2.25 -13.22
CA GLN A 45 15.91 -1.20 -13.71
C GLN A 45 14.67 -1.13 -12.85
N LEU A 46 14.56 -0.05 -12.09
CA LEU A 46 13.44 0.22 -11.21
C LEU A 46 12.56 1.33 -11.79
N PRO A 47 11.27 1.38 -11.41
CA PRO A 47 10.37 2.42 -11.87
C PRO A 47 10.88 3.81 -11.49
N LYS A 48 10.84 4.76 -12.44
CA LYS A 48 11.10 6.17 -12.16
C LYS A 48 10.10 6.73 -11.14
N LYS A 49 8.81 6.40 -11.31
CA LYS A 49 7.72 6.89 -10.51
C LYS A 49 7.05 5.75 -9.75
N ILE A 50 6.94 5.89 -8.44
CA ILE A 50 6.21 4.90 -7.63
C ILE A 50 5.17 5.62 -6.78
N PHE A 51 3.91 5.21 -6.98
CA PHE A 51 2.77 5.70 -6.23
C PHE A 51 2.38 4.66 -5.17
N TRP A 52 2.47 5.04 -3.92
CA TRP A 52 2.21 4.18 -2.77
C TRP A 52 0.79 4.41 -2.28
N LEU A 53 -0.15 3.57 -2.70
CA LEU A 53 -1.56 3.66 -2.34
C LEU A 53 -1.81 2.93 -1.02
N ASN A 54 -2.28 3.66 -0.04
CA ASN A 54 -2.63 3.15 1.28
C ASN A 54 -4.00 3.68 1.73
N GLY A 55 -4.44 3.31 2.91
CA GLY A 55 -5.67 3.83 3.50
C GLY A 55 -6.43 2.80 4.31
N THR A 56 -7.43 3.28 5.04
CA THR A 56 -8.22 2.48 5.95
C THR A 56 -8.86 1.26 5.26
N PRO A 57 -9.09 0.16 5.98
CA PRO A 57 -9.90 -0.93 5.46
C PRO A 57 -11.26 -0.40 4.98
N GLY A 58 -11.74 -0.86 3.84
CA GLY A 58 -13.02 -0.38 3.29
C GLY A 58 -13.01 1.02 2.63
N ALA A 59 -11.90 1.77 2.64
CA ALA A 59 -11.80 3.09 2.01
C ALA A 59 -11.96 3.12 0.48
N GLY A 60 -12.09 1.95 -0.16
CA GLY A 60 -12.32 1.89 -1.60
C GLY A 60 -11.06 1.91 -2.46
N LYS A 61 -9.88 1.57 -1.93
CA LYS A 61 -8.63 1.48 -2.69
C LYS A 61 -8.83 0.76 -4.02
N GLY A 62 -9.25 -0.50 -3.99
CA GLY A 62 -9.49 -1.29 -5.19
C GLY A 62 -10.56 -0.71 -6.14
N THR A 63 -11.54 0.04 -5.61
CA THR A 63 -12.56 0.72 -6.41
C THR A 63 -11.97 1.88 -7.22
N HIS A 64 -10.96 2.57 -6.67
CA HIS A 64 -10.35 3.75 -7.26
C HIS A 64 -9.04 3.46 -7.99
N THR A 65 -8.45 2.27 -7.81
CA THR A 65 -7.17 1.87 -8.43
C THR A 65 -7.17 2.07 -9.95
N GLY A 66 -8.20 1.60 -10.65
CA GLY A 66 -8.29 1.78 -12.10
C GLY A 66 -8.38 3.25 -12.54
N PHE A 67 -9.07 4.09 -11.77
CA PHE A 67 -9.11 5.53 -12.02
C PHE A 67 -7.73 6.17 -11.77
N ILE A 68 -7.06 5.82 -10.68
CA ILE A 68 -5.72 6.34 -10.35
C ILE A 68 -4.73 5.97 -11.45
N LEU A 69 -4.67 4.70 -11.87
CA LEU A 69 -3.79 4.25 -12.95
C LEU A 69 -4.01 5.03 -14.24
N LYS A 70 -5.27 5.15 -14.66
CA LYS A 70 -5.64 5.92 -15.87
C LYS A 70 -5.19 7.38 -15.76
N SER A 71 -5.45 8.00 -14.61
CA SER A 71 -5.12 9.40 -14.36
C SER A 71 -3.61 9.65 -14.36
N LEU A 72 -2.82 8.66 -13.91
CA LEU A 72 -1.36 8.71 -13.90
C LEU A 72 -0.72 8.24 -15.22
N ALA A 73 -1.54 7.91 -16.24
CA ALA A 73 -1.10 7.32 -17.50
C ALA A 73 -0.27 6.03 -17.31
N LEU A 74 -0.60 5.23 -16.31
CA LEU A 74 -0.02 3.92 -16.06
C LEU A 74 -0.91 2.83 -16.68
N TRP A 75 -0.33 2.01 -17.56
CA TRP A 75 -1.05 0.97 -18.31
C TRP A 75 -0.80 -0.44 -17.79
N ASN A 76 0.02 -0.57 -16.75
CA ASN A 76 0.29 -1.82 -16.06
C ASN A 76 -0.79 -2.11 -14.99
N THR A 77 -0.81 -3.35 -14.51
CA THR A 77 -1.62 -3.72 -13.36
C THR A 77 -0.97 -3.18 -12.07
N PRO A 78 -1.76 -2.83 -11.04
CA PRO A 78 -1.18 -2.42 -9.77
C PRO A 78 -0.48 -3.60 -9.10
N ILE A 79 0.59 -3.33 -8.36
CA ILE A 79 1.18 -4.30 -7.44
C ILE A 79 0.33 -4.29 -6.16
N VAL A 80 -0.49 -5.30 -5.99
CA VAL A 80 -1.31 -5.45 -4.77
C VAL A 80 -0.53 -6.29 -3.77
N THR A 81 -0.01 -5.67 -2.71
CA THR A 81 0.87 -6.35 -1.74
C THR A 81 0.27 -7.65 -1.19
N SER A 82 -1.03 -7.65 -0.90
CA SER A 82 -1.71 -8.85 -0.39
C SER A 82 -1.82 -10.00 -1.39
N SER A 83 -1.61 -9.77 -2.67
CA SER A 83 -1.62 -10.82 -3.71
C SER A 83 -0.24 -11.42 -3.98
N LEU A 84 0.81 -10.87 -3.38
CA LEU A 84 2.17 -11.40 -3.53
C LEU A 84 2.41 -12.65 -2.68
N PHE A 85 1.57 -12.87 -1.66
CA PHE A 85 1.75 -13.96 -0.71
C PHE A 85 1.04 -15.23 -1.19
N GLU A 86 1.81 -16.28 -1.39
CA GLU A 86 1.30 -17.59 -1.80
C GLU A 86 1.27 -18.60 -0.66
N SER A 87 2.09 -18.41 0.39
CA SER A 87 2.17 -19.33 1.51
C SER A 87 0.86 -19.45 2.29
N PRO A 88 0.50 -20.64 2.78
CA PRO A 88 -0.70 -20.84 3.61
C PRO A 88 -0.66 -20.01 4.89
N GLU A 89 0.51 -19.86 5.50
CA GLU A 89 0.77 -19.12 6.74
C GLU A 89 0.48 -17.63 6.54
N ALA A 90 1.03 -17.01 5.50
CA ALA A 90 0.78 -15.61 5.17
C ALA A 90 -0.71 -15.37 4.85
N LYS A 91 -1.37 -16.29 4.14
CA LYS A 91 -2.82 -16.22 3.88
C LYS A 91 -3.64 -16.32 5.16
N LEU A 92 -3.22 -17.12 6.14
CA LEU A 92 -3.89 -17.22 7.44
C LEU A 92 -3.80 -15.91 8.23
N LEU A 93 -2.60 -15.31 8.33
CA LEU A 93 -2.38 -14.02 8.97
C LEU A 93 -3.25 -12.92 8.34
N MET A 94 -3.25 -12.82 7.00
CA MET A 94 -4.07 -11.83 6.30
C MET A 94 -5.57 -12.02 6.51
N ASN A 95 -6.06 -13.26 6.59
CA ASN A 95 -7.48 -13.55 6.84
C ASN A 95 -7.91 -13.14 8.25
N SER A 96 -7.03 -13.29 9.25
CA SER A 96 -7.27 -12.83 10.63
C SER A 96 -7.12 -11.33 10.81
N GLY A 97 -6.60 -10.60 9.80
CA GLY A 97 -6.37 -9.16 9.85
C GLY A 97 -4.99 -8.76 10.37
N GLN A 98 -4.10 -9.73 10.57
CA GLN A 98 -2.71 -9.52 10.99
C GLN A 98 -1.81 -9.15 9.81
N LEU A 99 -0.63 -8.60 10.12
CA LEU A 99 0.40 -8.29 9.12
C LEU A 99 1.30 -9.51 8.88
N VAL A 100 1.78 -9.62 7.64
CA VAL A 100 2.84 -10.57 7.26
C VAL A 100 4.19 -9.95 7.60
N GLU A 101 5.21 -10.77 7.80
CA GLU A 101 6.57 -10.36 8.15
C GLU A 101 7.13 -9.34 7.15
N ASP A 102 7.81 -8.31 7.69
CA ASP A 102 8.30 -7.18 6.91
C ASP A 102 9.32 -7.60 5.85
N ARG A 103 10.23 -8.50 6.20
CA ARG A 103 11.27 -8.99 5.28
C ARG A 103 10.67 -9.73 4.08
N GLU A 104 9.71 -10.62 4.30
CA GLU A 104 9.02 -11.34 3.24
C GLU A 104 8.27 -10.37 2.32
N THR A 105 7.53 -9.43 2.94
CA THR A 105 6.77 -8.41 2.22
C THR A 105 7.67 -7.57 1.31
N ILE A 106 8.79 -7.07 1.84
CA ILE A 106 9.72 -6.21 1.11
C ILE A 106 10.41 -6.98 -0.02
N ASN A 107 10.85 -8.21 0.25
CA ASN A 107 11.49 -9.04 -0.77
C ASN A 107 10.58 -9.30 -1.97
N LEU A 108 9.36 -9.75 -1.73
CA LEU A 108 8.38 -10.01 -2.78
C LEU A 108 8.02 -8.73 -3.55
N LEU A 109 7.87 -7.61 -2.85
CA LEU A 109 7.59 -6.32 -3.49
C LEU A 109 8.71 -5.88 -4.42
N LEU A 110 9.98 -5.94 -3.98
CA LEU A 110 11.10 -5.54 -4.83
C LEU A 110 11.28 -6.45 -6.03
N GLN A 111 11.05 -7.76 -5.90
CA GLN A 111 11.05 -8.69 -7.02
C GLN A 111 9.99 -8.32 -8.07
N GLN A 112 8.83 -7.82 -7.66
CA GLN A 112 7.83 -7.33 -8.61
C GLN A 112 8.23 -6.01 -9.26
N LEU A 113 8.81 -5.07 -8.50
CA LEU A 113 9.17 -3.74 -9.01
C LEU A 113 10.24 -3.77 -10.10
N ILE A 114 11.07 -4.80 -10.16
CA ILE A 114 12.09 -4.96 -11.22
C ILE A 114 11.53 -5.47 -12.56
N ASP A 115 10.26 -5.88 -12.61
CA ASP A 115 9.63 -6.32 -13.86
C ASP A 115 9.60 -5.15 -14.87
N PRO A 116 10.03 -5.38 -16.12
CA PRO A 116 10.08 -4.35 -17.16
C PRO A 116 8.79 -3.60 -17.42
N GLN A 117 7.62 -4.19 -17.13
CA GLN A 117 6.32 -3.53 -17.27
C GLN A 117 6.19 -2.29 -16.38
N PHE A 118 6.93 -2.21 -15.26
CA PHE A 118 6.88 -1.10 -14.31
C PHE A 118 7.88 0.03 -14.58
N ARG A 119 8.73 -0.06 -15.59
CA ARG A 119 9.77 0.95 -15.88
C ARG A 119 9.23 2.38 -15.97
N LYS A 120 8.05 2.58 -16.55
CA LYS A 120 7.42 3.91 -16.68
C LYS A 120 6.83 4.43 -15.38
N GLY A 121 6.50 3.53 -14.48
CA GLY A 121 5.93 3.82 -13.17
C GLY A 121 5.14 2.64 -12.62
N ALA A 122 4.98 2.62 -11.31
CA ALA A 122 4.22 1.60 -10.59
C ALA A 122 3.21 2.22 -9.63
N LEU A 123 2.06 1.58 -9.48
CA LEU A 123 1.13 1.81 -8.39
C LEU A 123 1.18 0.59 -7.45
N VAL A 124 1.57 0.81 -6.21
CA VAL A 124 1.66 -0.23 -5.18
C VAL A 124 0.52 -0.06 -4.19
N ASP A 125 -0.39 -1.02 -4.11
CA ASP A 125 -1.55 -0.99 -3.19
C ASP A 125 -1.24 -1.79 -1.92
N GLY A 126 -1.29 -1.10 -0.80
CA GLY A 126 -1.21 -1.67 0.52
C GLY A 126 0.20 -1.77 1.12
N PHE A 127 1.11 -0.90 0.74
CA PHE A 127 2.43 -0.73 1.32
C PHE A 127 2.74 0.78 1.48
N PRO A 128 3.45 1.22 2.56
CA PRO A 128 3.91 0.44 3.73
C PRO A 128 2.79 0.21 4.76
N ARG A 129 2.95 -0.76 5.67
CA ARG A 129 1.97 -1.06 6.73
C ARG A 129 2.56 -1.12 8.13
N SER A 130 3.88 -1.13 8.27
CA SER A 130 4.59 -1.13 9.54
C SER A 130 5.61 0.00 9.61
N ARG A 131 6.16 0.27 10.78
CA ARG A 131 7.26 1.25 10.96
C ARG A 131 8.50 0.83 10.20
N VAL A 132 8.86 -0.45 10.25
CA VAL A 132 9.99 -1.01 9.52
C VAL A 132 9.83 -0.79 8.01
N GLN A 133 8.63 -1.02 7.47
CA GLN A 133 8.34 -0.77 6.05
C GLN A 133 8.40 0.72 5.69
N VAL A 134 8.00 1.62 6.59
CA VAL A 134 8.13 3.08 6.39
C VAL A 134 9.60 3.48 6.33
N GLU A 135 10.43 3.01 7.26
CA GLU A 135 11.87 3.29 7.25
C GLU A 135 12.57 2.64 6.05
N PHE A 136 12.18 1.41 5.69
CA PHE A 136 12.64 0.78 4.45
C PHE A 136 12.35 1.68 3.24
N LEU A 137 11.16 2.26 3.13
CA LEU A 137 10.77 3.10 1.99
C LEU A 137 11.66 4.34 1.86
N LYS A 138 12.00 4.99 2.99
CA LYS A 138 12.94 6.12 3.02
C LYS A 138 14.34 5.69 2.57
N LEU A 139 14.85 4.57 3.10
CA LEU A 139 16.15 4.02 2.73
C LEU A 139 16.19 3.57 1.26
N PHE A 140 15.11 2.99 0.76
CA PHE A 140 14.98 2.58 -0.63
C PHE A 140 15.03 3.79 -1.57
N TYR A 141 14.31 4.86 -1.25
CA TYR A 141 14.38 6.12 -2.00
C TYR A 141 15.81 6.68 -2.02
N GLN A 142 16.47 6.72 -0.87
CA GLN A 142 17.87 7.18 -0.79
C GLN A 142 18.80 6.32 -1.65
N ARG A 143 18.63 5.01 -1.63
CA ARG A 143 19.43 4.09 -2.46
C ARG A 143 19.25 4.35 -3.96
N LEU A 144 18.02 4.70 -4.38
CA LEU A 144 17.76 5.07 -5.78
C LEU A 144 18.37 6.43 -6.14
N LEU A 145 18.34 7.39 -5.23
CA LEU A 145 19.02 8.68 -5.42
C LEU A 145 20.54 8.51 -5.56
N ASP A 146 21.16 7.68 -4.72
CA ASP A 146 22.59 7.41 -4.78
C ASP A 146 22.98 6.77 -6.13
N LEU A 147 22.15 5.85 -6.64
CA LEU A 147 22.34 5.27 -7.98
C LEU A 147 22.22 6.33 -9.07
N HIS A 148 21.18 7.18 -9.00
CA HIS A 148 21.00 8.28 -9.94
C HIS A 148 22.24 9.18 -9.98
N HIS A 149 22.71 9.65 -8.83
CA HIS A 149 23.89 10.53 -8.74
C HIS A 149 25.17 9.83 -9.23
N THR A 150 25.35 8.54 -8.92
CA THR A 150 26.53 7.77 -9.33
C THR A 150 26.63 7.63 -10.85
N HIS A 151 25.47 7.52 -11.53
CA HIS A 151 25.42 7.30 -12.98
C HIS A 151 25.14 8.57 -13.79
N GLN A 152 24.97 9.73 -13.15
CA GLN A 152 24.73 11.00 -13.81
C GLN A 152 25.90 11.33 -14.76
N GLY A 153 25.59 11.69 -16.02
CA GLY A 153 26.56 11.95 -17.07
C GLY A 153 27.23 10.70 -17.65
N SER A 154 26.86 9.49 -17.21
CA SER A 154 27.39 8.25 -17.79
C SER A 154 26.46 7.73 -18.91
N PRO A 155 26.95 6.82 -19.79
CA PRO A 155 26.10 6.15 -20.79
C PRO A 155 24.92 5.38 -20.17
N GLU A 156 24.97 5.11 -18.88
CA GLU A 156 23.99 4.33 -18.13
C GLU A 156 22.95 5.20 -17.40
N GLU A 157 23.06 6.52 -17.45
CA GLU A 157 22.18 7.47 -16.75
C GLU A 157 20.69 7.17 -16.99
N SER A 158 20.31 6.82 -18.20
CA SER A 158 18.93 6.49 -18.55
C SER A 158 18.35 5.28 -17.81
N ASN A 159 19.20 4.41 -17.26
CA ASN A 159 18.78 3.24 -16.48
C ASN A 159 18.52 3.60 -15.01
N TYR A 160 19.04 4.73 -14.54
CA TYR A 160 18.95 5.20 -13.16
C TYR A 160 18.34 6.62 -13.10
N PRO A 161 17.09 6.79 -13.53
CA PRO A 161 16.44 8.10 -13.50
C PRO A 161 16.26 8.59 -12.06
N HIS A 162 16.13 9.92 -11.90
CA HIS A 162 15.76 10.49 -10.59
C HIS A 162 14.45 9.87 -10.09
N PRO A 163 14.41 9.26 -8.88
CA PRO A 163 13.22 8.62 -8.37
C PRO A 163 12.15 9.64 -7.98
N GLU A 164 10.89 9.32 -8.26
CA GLU A 164 9.73 10.12 -7.88
C GLU A 164 8.76 9.25 -7.07
N PHE A 165 8.65 9.50 -5.76
CA PHE A 165 7.71 8.80 -4.89
C PHE A 165 6.54 9.72 -4.53
N SER A 166 5.34 9.17 -4.46
CA SER A 166 4.13 9.86 -3.98
C SER A 166 3.30 8.92 -3.12
N ILE A 167 2.82 9.44 -2.00
CA ILE A 167 2.01 8.68 -1.06
C ILE A 167 0.55 9.09 -1.24
N ILE A 168 -0.35 8.13 -1.45
CA ILE A 168 -1.79 8.34 -1.61
C ILE A 168 -2.49 7.59 -0.49
N VAL A 169 -3.26 8.28 0.34
CA VAL A 169 -3.97 7.69 1.47
C VAL A 169 -5.46 7.98 1.37
N LEU A 170 -6.26 6.93 1.19
CA LEU A 170 -7.72 7.03 1.25
C LEU A 170 -8.18 6.72 2.67
N SER A 171 -8.98 7.59 3.27
CA SER A 171 -9.45 7.42 4.65
C SER A 171 -10.95 7.50 4.77
N VAL A 172 -11.50 6.68 5.67
CA VAL A 172 -12.87 6.75 6.17
C VAL A 172 -12.86 6.51 7.67
N SER A 173 -13.92 6.91 8.37
CA SER A 173 -14.10 6.64 9.79
C SER A 173 -14.19 5.12 10.07
N GLU A 174 -13.99 4.73 11.33
CA GLU A 174 -14.10 3.35 11.77
C GLU A 174 -15.49 2.77 11.46
N GLU A 175 -16.53 3.52 11.78
CA GLU A 175 -17.91 3.12 11.52
C GLU A 175 -18.16 2.82 10.05
N GLU A 176 -17.74 3.74 9.16
CA GLU A 176 -17.89 3.57 7.71
C GLU A 176 -17.00 2.44 7.17
N SER A 177 -15.80 2.30 7.72
CA SER A 177 -14.89 1.19 7.39
C SER A 177 -15.53 -0.17 7.68
N VAL A 178 -16.06 -0.34 8.90
CA VAL A 178 -16.72 -1.59 9.32
C VAL A 178 -17.95 -1.84 8.47
N ARG A 179 -18.81 -0.84 8.27
CA ARG A 179 -20.01 -0.92 7.43
C ARG A 179 -19.68 -1.41 6.02
N ARG A 180 -18.65 -0.83 5.39
CA ARG A 180 -18.23 -1.19 4.02
C ARG A 180 -17.61 -2.59 3.94
N GLN A 181 -16.84 -3.00 4.94
CA GLN A 181 -16.28 -4.35 5.02
C GLN A 181 -17.41 -5.40 5.09
N LEU A 182 -18.36 -5.24 6.01
CA LEU A 182 -19.49 -6.15 6.16
C LEU A 182 -20.42 -6.17 4.94
N HIS A 183 -20.64 -5.01 4.29
CA HIS A 183 -21.39 -4.95 3.04
C HIS A 183 -20.70 -5.75 1.93
N ARG A 184 -19.39 -5.66 1.80
CA ARG A 184 -18.60 -6.44 0.82
C ARG A 184 -18.74 -7.93 1.07
N GLY A 185 -18.65 -8.36 2.33
CA GLY A 185 -18.83 -9.77 2.70
C GLY A 185 -20.21 -10.30 2.31
N ARG A 186 -21.28 -9.57 2.63
CA ARG A 186 -22.65 -9.94 2.23
C ARG A 186 -22.77 -10.07 0.72
N LYS A 187 -22.26 -9.12 -0.05
CA LYS A 187 -22.29 -9.17 -1.51
C LYS A 187 -21.55 -10.38 -2.09
N ILE A 188 -20.41 -10.77 -1.50
CA ILE A 188 -19.69 -11.99 -1.91
C ILE A 188 -20.54 -13.24 -1.63
N LEU A 189 -21.22 -13.32 -0.49
CA LEU A 189 -22.10 -14.46 -0.16
C LEU A 189 -23.29 -14.55 -1.12
N GLU A 190 -23.89 -13.41 -1.50
CA GLU A 190 -24.96 -13.34 -2.49
C GLU A 190 -24.48 -13.86 -3.85
N ILE A 191 -23.35 -13.37 -4.37
CA ILE A 191 -22.73 -13.84 -5.62
C ILE A 191 -22.46 -15.34 -5.56
N ASN A 192 -21.87 -15.83 -4.46
CA ASN A 192 -21.59 -17.25 -4.31
C ASN A 192 -22.85 -18.12 -4.29
N THR A 193 -23.94 -17.60 -3.76
CA THR A 193 -25.24 -18.29 -3.77
C THR A 193 -25.79 -18.38 -5.19
N GLU A 194 -25.70 -17.31 -5.96
CA GLU A 194 -26.08 -17.28 -7.38
C GLU A 194 -25.25 -18.25 -8.23
N VAL A 195 -23.90 -18.24 -8.06
CA VAL A 195 -22.98 -19.15 -8.75
C VAL A 195 -23.33 -20.62 -8.45
N LYS A 196 -23.65 -20.93 -7.18
CA LYS A 196 -24.06 -22.30 -6.80
C LYS A 196 -25.40 -22.71 -7.38
N LYS A 197 -26.35 -21.77 -7.55
CA LYS A 197 -27.67 -22.04 -8.13
C LYS A 197 -27.61 -22.18 -9.65
N SER A 198 -26.88 -21.30 -10.31
CA SER A 198 -26.81 -21.24 -11.78
C SER A 198 -25.78 -22.21 -12.38
N GLY A 199 -24.80 -22.65 -11.60
CA GLY A 199 -23.63 -23.40 -12.09
C GLY A 199 -22.69 -22.55 -12.96
N GLN A 200 -22.91 -21.23 -13.08
CA GLN A 200 -22.13 -20.29 -13.90
C GLN A 200 -21.37 -19.30 -13.03
N GLY A 201 -20.10 -19.05 -13.36
CA GLY A 201 -19.23 -18.10 -12.64
C GLY A 201 -18.23 -18.79 -11.71
N THR A 202 -17.48 -17.98 -10.95
CA THR A 202 -16.44 -18.45 -10.04
C THR A 202 -16.78 -18.05 -8.61
N LEU A 203 -16.66 -18.98 -7.67
CA LEU A 203 -16.84 -18.71 -6.25
C LEU A 203 -15.76 -17.74 -5.76
N GLN A 204 -16.17 -16.70 -5.06
CA GLN A 204 -15.30 -15.70 -4.47
C GLN A 204 -15.03 -16.03 -3.00
N LYS A 205 -13.79 -15.86 -2.55
CA LYS A 205 -13.42 -16.04 -1.15
C LYS A 205 -13.66 -14.72 -0.38
N ALA A 206 -14.61 -14.71 0.54
CA ALA A 206 -14.76 -13.62 1.50
C ALA A 206 -13.65 -13.73 2.57
N ARG A 207 -13.19 -12.57 3.07
CA ARG A 207 -12.28 -12.52 4.21
C ARG A 207 -13.08 -12.65 5.50
N ASP A 208 -12.54 -13.24 6.53
CA ASP A 208 -13.17 -13.32 7.84
C ASP A 208 -13.55 -11.94 8.40
N THR A 209 -12.69 -10.95 8.16
CA THR A 209 -12.93 -9.54 8.53
C THR A 209 -14.11 -8.90 7.79
N ASP A 210 -14.59 -9.49 6.71
CA ASP A 210 -15.75 -9.01 5.96
C ASP A 210 -17.05 -9.70 6.41
N LEU A 211 -16.94 -10.75 7.24
CA LEU A 211 -18.07 -11.55 7.72
C LEU A 211 -18.34 -11.38 9.21
N CYS A 212 -17.43 -10.76 9.96
CA CYS A 212 -17.51 -10.61 11.40
C CYS A 212 -17.21 -9.16 11.80
N LYS A 213 -18.14 -8.53 12.54
CA LYS A 213 -18.04 -7.12 12.94
C LYS A 213 -16.82 -6.88 13.82
N GLU A 214 -16.56 -7.74 14.78
CA GLU A 214 -15.44 -7.66 15.72
C GLU A 214 -14.09 -7.74 14.97
N LYS A 215 -13.98 -8.65 14.00
CA LYS A 215 -12.79 -8.76 13.16
C LYS A 215 -12.62 -7.54 12.23
N ALA A 216 -13.71 -6.95 11.75
CA ALA A 216 -13.66 -5.72 10.96
C ALA A 216 -13.18 -4.53 11.80
N HIS A 217 -13.64 -4.38 13.04
CA HIS A 217 -13.15 -3.39 14.00
C HIS A 217 -11.66 -3.61 14.29
N HIS A 218 -11.27 -4.82 14.66
CA HIS A 218 -9.86 -5.15 14.95
C HIS A 218 -8.95 -4.79 13.77
N ARG A 219 -9.36 -5.07 12.54
CA ARG A 219 -8.59 -4.72 11.34
C ARG A 219 -8.45 -3.20 11.16
N TYR A 220 -9.49 -2.42 11.48
CA TYR A 220 -9.40 -0.97 11.46
C TYR A 220 -8.44 -0.47 12.53
N GLN A 221 -8.55 -0.96 13.75
CA GLN A 221 -7.67 -0.61 14.87
C GLN A 221 -6.21 -0.96 14.58
N THR A 222 -5.94 -2.12 13.98
CA THR A 222 -4.60 -2.49 13.51
C THR A 222 -4.04 -1.45 12.53
N PHE A 223 -4.87 -0.98 11.59
CA PHE A 223 -4.44 0.09 10.67
C PHE A 223 -4.12 1.39 11.41
N GLU A 224 -5.00 1.85 12.30
CA GLU A 224 -4.80 3.10 13.04
C GLU A 224 -3.56 3.04 13.96
N LEU A 225 -3.40 1.96 14.71
CA LEU A 225 -2.34 1.85 15.72
C LEU A 225 -0.97 1.53 15.11
N ILE A 226 -0.92 0.69 14.08
CA ILE A 226 0.33 0.17 13.54
C ILE A 226 0.74 0.88 12.25
N THR A 227 -0.23 1.17 11.36
CA THR A 227 0.06 1.65 10.00
C THR A 227 -0.03 3.17 9.87
N TYR A 228 -1.10 3.79 10.36
CA TYR A 228 -1.41 5.18 10.03
C TYR A 228 -0.41 6.18 10.63
N GLY A 229 -0.04 6.02 11.90
CA GLY A 229 0.93 6.90 12.54
C GLY A 229 2.28 6.94 11.81
N PRO A 230 2.94 5.78 11.59
CA PRO A 230 4.17 5.71 10.81
C PRO A 230 4.00 6.22 9.37
N LEU A 231 2.92 5.85 8.69
CA LEU A 231 2.63 6.28 7.32
C LEU A 231 2.57 7.80 7.19
N LYS A 232 1.99 8.50 8.17
CA LYS A 232 1.89 9.96 8.21
C LYS A 232 3.27 10.64 8.22
N THR A 233 4.31 10.03 8.81
CA THR A 233 5.66 10.60 8.81
C THR A 233 6.27 10.70 7.42
N LEU A 234 5.76 9.98 6.44
CA LEU A 234 6.20 10.10 5.05
C LEU A 234 5.83 11.44 4.40
N SER A 235 4.88 12.20 4.98
CA SER A 235 4.54 13.55 4.53
C SER A 235 5.69 14.56 4.72
N GLU A 236 6.65 14.24 5.58
CA GLU A 236 7.86 15.06 5.80
C GLU A 236 8.91 14.85 4.70
N VAL A 237 8.78 13.77 3.91
CA VAL A 237 9.81 13.37 2.94
C VAL A 237 9.27 13.35 1.51
N PHE A 238 7.99 12.99 1.32
CA PHE A 238 7.39 12.77 0.00
C PHE A 238 6.11 13.57 -0.20
N PRO A 239 5.71 13.89 -1.44
CA PRO A 239 4.37 14.32 -1.77
C PRO A 239 3.33 13.37 -1.15
N TYR A 240 2.46 13.91 -0.30
CA TYR A 240 1.52 13.13 0.50
C TYR A 240 0.09 13.61 0.24
N HIS A 241 -0.74 12.74 -0.30
CA HIS A 241 -2.10 13.00 -0.74
C HIS A 241 -3.08 12.29 0.19
N PHE A 242 -3.58 13.01 1.19
CA PHE A 242 -4.65 12.50 2.07
C PHE A 242 -6.01 12.83 1.48
N ILE A 243 -6.84 11.81 1.27
CA ILE A 243 -8.12 11.92 0.58
C ILE A 243 -9.22 11.34 1.47
N ASP A 244 -10.18 12.18 1.83
CA ASP A 244 -11.42 11.73 2.46
C ASP A 244 -12.26 10.94 1.44
N ALA A 245 -12.54 9.68 1.78
CA ALA A 245 -13.24 8.74 0.93
C ALA A 245 -14.68 8.42 1.41
N HIS A 246 -15.30 9.29 2.24
CA HIS A 246 -16.69 9.09 2.70
C HIS A 246 -17.72 9.34 1.61
N SER A 247 -17.44 10.27 0.71
CA SER A 247 -18.35 10.75 -0.33
C SER A 247 -18.66 9.69 -1.40
N SER A 248 -19.43 10.07 -2.42
CA SER A 248 -19.72 9.20 -3.55
C SER A 248 -18.45 8.82 -4.32
N LYS A 249 -18.52 7.72 -5.07
CA LYS A 249 -17.39 7.26 -5.90
C LYS A 249 -16.87 8.38 -6.82
N LYS A 250 -17.76 9.19 -7.40
CA LYS A 250 -17.39 10.29 -8.29
C LYS A 250 -16.67 11.39 -7.54
N ASP A 251 -17.20 11.84 -6.41
CA ASP A 251 -16.59 12.92 -5.62
C ASP A 251 -15.20 12.52 -5.12
N VAL A 252 -15.03 11.26 -4.68
CA VAL A 252 -13.71 10.74 -4.30
C VAL A 252 -12.74 10.73 -5.47
N GLN A 253 -13.19 10.36 -6.69
CA GLN A 253 -12.37 10.44 -7.90
C GLN A 253 -11.96 11.88 -8.21
N ASP A 254 -12.89 12.83 -8.11
CA ASP A 254 -12.62 14.25 -8.31
C ASP A 254 -11.60 14.78 -7.30
N ASN A 255 -11.71 14.36 -6.03
CA ASN A 255 -10.75 14.71 -4.98
C ASN A 255 -9.37 14.09 -5.23
N ILE A 256 -9.30 12.85 -5.70
CA ILE A 256 -8.04 12.20 -6.13
C ILE A 256 -7.41 13.01 -7.25
N GLY A 257 -8.17 13.35 -8.30
CA GLY A 257 -7.68 14.11 -9.44
C GLY A 257 -7.13 15.49 -9.04
N LYS A 258 -7.85 16.22 -8.19
CA LYS A 258 -7.41 17.51 -7.65
C LYS A 258 -6.14 17.37 -6.83
N SER A 259 -6.08 16.40 -5.92
CA SER A 259 -4.93 16.19 -5.03
C SER A 259 -3.67 15.82 -5.81
N LEU A 260 -3.79 15.03 -6.86
CA LEU A 260 -2.69 14.63 -7.73
C LEU A 260 -2.35 15.65 -8.83
N ASN A 261 -3.01 16.83 -8.84
CA ASN A 261 -2.87 17.86 -9.88
C ASN A 261 -3.08 17.35 -11.30
N ILE A 262 -4.01 16.41 -11.46
CA ILE A 262 -4.33 15.82 -12.75
C ILE A 262 -5.43 16.66 -13.42
N LYS A 263 -5.19 17.09 -14.66
CA LYS A 263 -6.24 17.70 -15.47
C LYS A 263 -7.24 16.60 -15.86
N LEU A 264 -8.43 16.64 -15.28
CA LEU A 264 -9.55 15.73 -15.57
C LEU A 264 -10.19 16.07 -16.90
#